data_75e01e0e45b8be29a2ead47b003fc269
#
_entry.id   75e01e0e45b8be29a2ead47b003fc269
#
_cell.length_a   1.000
_cell.length_b   1.000
_cell.length_c   1.000
_cell.angle_alpha   90.00
_cell.angle_beta   90.00
_cell.angle_gamma   90.00
#
_symmetry.space_group_name_H-M   'P 1'
#
loop_
_entity.id
_entity.type
_entity.pdbx_description
1 polymer ?
#
loop_
_entity_poly.entity_id
_entity_poly.type
_entity_poly.pdbx_seq_one_letter_code
_entity_poly.pdbx_strand_id
1 'polypeptide(L)'
;MHKVYDPKSIKISWNGVDISGFAEDTFLTIRYANPRLIEHDGADGQLGLTKVASLRGEIEITLMQMAKSNKDLVAIMAAQDLVGADIPVSNLLVRDSRGGIMAVLANAYIKEAPELVYGADQNMRTWMFGCEYLIMSDNPTSALSGLADYVGDIAEVITDLF
;
A
#
# COMPACT_ATOMS: atom_id res chain seq x y z
N MET A 1 -8.38 -29.50 -8.68
CA MET A 1 -9.09 -28.42 -7.96
C MET A 1 -8.74 -27.10 -8.62
N HIS A 2 -9.73 -26.38 -9.11
CA HIS A 2 -9.52 -25.06 -9.73
C HIS A 2 -9.60 -23.98 -8.65
N LYS A 3 -8.55 -23.16 -8.53
CA LYS A 3 -8.60 -21.98 -7.68
C LYS A 3 -9.43 -20.89 -8.39
N VAL A 4 -10.43 -20.37 -7.72
CA VAL A 4 -11.29 -19.30 -8.25
C VAL A 4 -10.89 -17.99 -7.61
N TYR A 5 -10.60 -17.00 -8.42
CA TYR A 5 -10.37 -15.63 -7.94
C TYR A 5 -11.69 -15.01 -7.47
N ASP A 6 -11.67 -14.39 -6.30
CA ASP A 6 -12.82 -13.68 -5.76
C ASP A 6 -12.37 -12.31 -5.23
N PRO A 7 -12.82 -11.21 -5.85
CA PRO A 7 -12.46 -9.87 -5.40
C PRO A 7 -12.83 -9.59 -3.94
N LYS A 8 -13.85 -10.28 -3.43
CA LYS A 8 -14.27 -10.14 -2.02
C LYS A 8 -13.26 -10.71 -1.02
N SER A 9 -12.31 -11.52 -1.49
CA SER A 9 -11.26 -12.07 -0.63
C SER A 9 -10.18 -11.05 -0.28
N ILE A 10 -10.10 -9.94 -1.01
CA ILE A 10 -9.12 -8.88 -0.78
C ILE A 10 -9.58 -8.02 0.39
N LYS A 11 -8.72 -7.94 1.41
CA LYS A 11 -8.95 -7.12 2.61
C LYS A 11 -7.83 -6.10 2.75
N ILE A 12 -8.22 -4.86 3.00
CA ILE A 12 -7.30 -3.74 3.21
C ILE A 12 -7.63 -3.11 4.55
N SER A 13 -6.66 -3.00 5.42
CA SER A 13 -6.79 -2.28 6.69
C SER A 13 -5.68 -1.25 6.86
N TRP A 14 -6.03 -0.08 7.37
CA TRP A 14 -5.11 1.00 7.63
C TRP A 14 -5.55 1.78 8.87
N ASN A 15 -4.62 2.01 9.79
CA ASN A 15 -4.88 2.75 11.02
C ASN A 15 -6.10 2.22 11.82
N GLY A 16 -6.28 0.90 11.84
CA GLY A 16 -7.42 0.27 12.51
C GLY A 16 -8.75 0.39 11.77
N VAL A 17 -8.76 0.94 10.57
CA VAL A 17 -9.95 1.10 9.73
C VAL A 17 -9.88 0.14 8.56
N ASP A 18 -10.95 -0.63 8.35
CA ASP A 18 -11.09 -1.47 7.17
C ASP A 18 -11.59 -0.64 5.98
N ILE A 19 -10.85 -0.71 4.88
CA ILE A 19 -11.21 -0.01 3.65
C ILE A 19 -12.07 -0.95 2.80
N SER A 20 -13.25 -0.50 2.44
CA SER A 20 -14.24 -1.26 1.66
C SER A 20 -14.99 -0.35 0.68
N GLY A 21 -15.83 -0.95 -0.15
CA GLY A 21 -16.57 -0.22 -1.18
C GLY A 21 -15.75 -0.01 -2.46
N PHE A 22 -14.99 -1.02 -2.87
CA PHE A 22 -14.16 -0.97 -4.06
C PHE A 22 -14.96 -0.80 -5.34
N ALA A 23 -14.35 -0.10 -6.31
CA ALA A 23 -14.93 0.10 -7.64
C ALA A 23 -14.99 -1.22 -8.44
N GLU A 24 -15.76 -1.20 -9.54
CA GLU A 24 -15.98 -2.40 -10.37
C GLU A 24 -14.71 -2.88 -11.09
N ASP A 25 -13.95 -1.95 -11.64
CA ASP A 25 -12.75 -2.27 -12.42
C ASP A 25 -11.54 -2.48 -11.50
N THR A 26 -10.37 -2.11 -11.94
CA THR A 26 -9.16 -2.16 -11.12
C THR A 26 -9.32 -1.25 -9.91
N PHE A 27 -9.44 -1.85 -8.73
CA PHE A 27 -9.65 -1.11 -7.49
C PHE A 27 -8.41 -1.01 -6.62
N LEU A 28 -7.38 -1.76 -6.93
CA LEU A 28 -6.16 -1.81 -6.13
C LEU A 28 -4.95 -1.99 -7.03
N THR A 29 -3.99 -1.09 -6.90
CA THR A 29 -2.69 -1.18 -7.58
C THR A 29 -1.59 -0.92 -6.57
N ILE A 30 -0.65 -1.84 -6.46
CA ILE A 30 0.49 -1.74 -5.55
C ILE A 30 1.76 -1.81 -6.38
N ARG A 31 2.68 -0.87 -6.18
CA ARG A 31 3.96 -0.84 -6.88
C ARG A 31 5.07 -0.28 -6.02
N TYR A 32 6.31 -0.66 -6.34
CA TYR A 32 7.47 0.02 -5.80
C TYR A 32 7.68 1.35 -6.51
N ALA A 33 8.04 2.39 -5.75
CA ALA A 33 8.31 3.71 -6.31
C ALA A 33 9.62 3.74 -7.12
N ASN A 34 10.57 2.86 -6.78
CA ASN A 34 11.87 2.78 -7.42
C ASN A 34 12.15 1.35 -7.89
N PRO A 35 12.98 1.17 -8.93
CA PRO A 35 13.47 -0.16 -9.31
C PRO A 35 14.23 -0.82 -8.17
N ARG A 36 14.21 -2.14 -8.11
CA ARG A 36 14.96 -2.92 -7.11
C ARG A 36 16.45 -2.95 -7.38
N LEU A 37 16.81 -2.95 -8.65
CA LEU A 37 18.20 -3.00 -9.13
C LEU A 37 18.37 -2.00 -10.26
N ILE A 38 19.51 -1.36 -10.32
CA ILE A 38 19.92 -0.52 -11.43
C ILE A 38 20.97 -1.28 -12.23
N GLU A 39 20.78 -1.37 -13.54
CA GLU A 39 21.65 -2.07 -14.45
C GLU A 39 22.66 -1.09 -15.07
N HIS A 40 23.91 -1.52 -15.15
CA HIS A 40 24.97 -0.78 -15.80
C HIS A 40 25.69 -1.68 -16.78
N ASP A 41 25.78 -1.26 -18.04
CA ASP A 41 26.54 -1.98 -19.06
C ASP A 41 27.96 -1.42 -19.14
N GLY A 42 28.93 -2.29 -18.97
CA GLY A 42 30.34 -1.95 -19.20
C GLY A 42 30.65 -1.81 -20.69
N ALA A 43 31.70 -1.07 -21.03
CA ALA A 43 32.17 -0.91 -22.40
C ALA A 43 32.59 -2.24 -23.07
N ASP A 44 32.88 -3.24 -22.26
CA ASP A 44 33.24 -4.61 -22.67
C ASP A 44 32.02 -5.55 -22.72
N GLY A 45 30.81 -5.03 -22.47
CA GLY A 45 29.57 -5.81 -22.45
C GLY A 45 29.28 -6.53 -21.14
N GLN A 46 30.06 -6.29 -20.09
CA GLN A 46 29.73 -6.86 -18.76
C GLN A 46 28.62 -6.10 -18.08
N LEU A 47 27.70 -6.86 -17.43
CA LEU A 47 26.59 -6.29 -16.66
C LEU A 47 27.02 -6.01 -15.23
N GLY A 48 26.87 -4.78 -14.79
CA GLY A 48 26.97 -4.38 -13.39
C GLY A 48 25.59 -4.13 -12.79
N LEU A 49 25.34 -4.60 -11.58
CA LEU A 49 24.08 -4.40 -10.88
C LEU A 49 24.31 -3.60 -9.59
N THR A 50 23.50 -2.56 -9.40
CA THR A 50 23.48 -1.78 -8.16
C THR A 50 22.15 -1.99 -7.44
N LYS A 51 22.22 -2.42 -6.18
CA LYS A 51 21.03 -2.59 -5.35
C LYS A 51 20.51 -1.24 -4.88
N VAL A 52 19.22 -0.99 -5.11
CA VAL A 52 18.55 0.22 -4.64
C VAL A 52 18.14 0.02 -3.18
N ALA A 53 18.61 0.90 -2.31
CA ALA A 53 18.33 0.82 -0.87
C ALA A 53 16.89 1.24 -0.51
N SER A 54 16.26 2.09 -1.33
CA SER A 54 14.90 2.58 -1.07
C SER A 54 13.87 1.52 -1.40
N LEU A 55 13.06 1.16 -0.40
CA LEU A 55 11.93 0.23 -0.52
C LEU A 55 10.59 0.96 -0.51
N ARG A 56 10.57 2.25 -0.82
CA ARG A 56 9.33 3.02 -0.89
C ARG A 56 8.35 2.38 -1.85
N GLY A 57 7.09 2.42 -1.48
CA GLY A 57 6.00 1.92 -2.29
C GLY A 57 4.89 2.92 -2.43
N GLU A 58 4.02 2.66 -3.38
CA GLU A 58 2.80 3.40 -3.63
C GLU A 58 1.64 2.43 -3.80
N ILE A 59 0.48 2.82 -3.30
CA ILE A 59 -0.75 2.07 -3.46
C ILE A 59 -1.86 3.01 -3.93
N GLU A 60 -2.55 2.62 -4.98
CA GLU A 60 -3.76 3.28 -5.46
C GLU A 60 -4.97 2.43 -5.10
N ILE A 61 -5.93 3.04 -4.41
CA ILE A 61 -7.18 2.40 -4.03
C ILE A 61 -8.32 3.20 -4.65
N THR A 62 -9.13 2.55 -5.47
CA THR A 62 -10.28 3.16 -6.12
C THR A 62 -11.55 2.67 -5.47
N LEU A 63 -12.32 3.59 -4.91
CA LEU A 63 -13.57 3.33 -4.20
C LEU A 63 -14.74 3.91 -4.98
N MET A 64 -15.92 3.32 -4.78
CA MET A 64 -17.16 3.94 -5.24
C MET A 64 -17.41 5.26 -4.49
N GLN A 65 -18.03 6.21 -5.16
CA GLN A 65 -18.31 7.53 -4.59
C GLN A 65 -19.07 7.47 -3.26
N MET A 66 -19.99 6.54 -3.12
CA MET A 66 -20.82 6.39 -1.93
C MET A 66 -20.21 5.47 -0.87
N ALA A 67 -19.00 4.99 -1.06
CA ALA A 67 -18.36 4.11 -0.09
C ALA A 67 -18.11 4.85 1.24
N LYS A 68 -18.46 4.18 2.35
CA LYS A 68 -18.27 4.72 3.69
C LYS A 68 -16.79 5.05 3.99
N SER A 69 -15.88 4.25 3.46
CA SER A 69 -14.45 4.44 3.66
C SER A 69 -13.93 5.78 3.15
N ASN A 70 -14.59 6.41 2.17
CA ASN A 70 -14.23 7.77 1.73
C ASN A 70 -14.31 8.79 2.87
N LYS A 71 -15.33 8.70 3.73
CA LYS A 71 -15.47 9.59 4.89
C LYS A 71 -14.37 9.37 5.91
N ASP A 72 -14.06 8.12 6.18
CA ASP A 72 -13.01 7.75 7.12
C ASP A 72 -11.64 8.23 6.64
N LEU A 73 -11.35 8.08 5.36
CA LEU A 73 -10.11 8.54 4.75
C LEU A 73 -9.99 10.08 4.73
N VAL A 74 -11.09 10.78 4.45
CA VAL A 74 -11.10 12.25 4.52
C VAL A 74 -10.81 12.73 5.94
N ALA A 75 -11.40 12.11 6.95
CA ALA A 75 -11.14 12.44 8.35
C ALA A 75 -9.68 12.22 8.75
N ILE A 76 -9.10 11.11 8.33
CA ILE A 76 -7.68 10.81 8.59
C ILE A 76 -6.76 11.79 7.86
N MET A 77 -7.08 12.13 6.62
CA MET A 77 -6.33 13.11 5.84
C MET A 77 -6.36 14.50 6.50
N ALA A 78 -7.52 14.92 6.98
CA ALA A 78 -7.65 16.18 7.72
C ALA A 78 -6.80 16.19 8.99
N ALA A 79 -6.79 15.07 9.73
CA ALA A 79 -5.93 14.91 10.90
C ALA A 79 -4.45 14.95 10.53
N GLN A 80 -4.07 14.34 9.43
CA GLN A 80 -2.70 14.37 8.89
C GLN A 80 -2.26 15.79 8.57
N ASP A 81 -3.13 16.61 7.97
CA ASP A 81 -2.83 17.99 7.57
C ASP A 81 -2.73 18.95 8.77
N LEU A 82 -3.42 18.65 9.87
CA LEU A 82 -3.42 19.49 11.07
C LEU A 82 -2.18 19.31 11.95
N VAL A 83 -1.47 18.20 11.82
CA VAL A 83 -0.27 17.92 12.62
C VAL A 83 0.93 18.61 11.96
N GLY A 84 1.63 19.47 12.67
CA GLY A 84 2.71 20.30 12.14
C GLY A 84 3.87 19.53 11.51
N ALA A 85 4.99 19.38 12.22
CA ALA A 85 6.20 18.76 11.67
C ALA A 85 6.14 17.22 11.59
N ASP A 86 5.36 16.59 12.47
CA ASP A 86 5.28 15.12 12.55
C ASP A 86 3.97 14.63 11.95
N ILE A 87 4.06 13.99 10.79
CA ILE A 87 2.91 13.40 10.11
C ILE A 87 2.59 12.05 10.75
N PRO A 88 1.35 11.81 11.23
CA PRO A 88 0.97 10.51 11.73
C PRO A 88 0.97 9.49 10.60
N VAL A 89 1.74 8.44 10.77
CA VAL A 89 1.84 7.33 9.83
C VAL A 89 1.37 6.05 10.50
N SER A 90 0.77 5.15 9.72
CA SER A 90 0.31 3.86 10.18
C SER A 90 0.58 2.78 9.16
N ASN A 91 0.63 1.54 9.60
CA ASN A 91 0.84 0.43 8.69
C ASN A 91 -0.44 0.11 7.91
N LEU A 92 -0.30 -0.05 6.61
CA LEU A 92 -1.37 -0.49 5.73
C LEU A 92 -1.12 -1.95 5.35
N LEU A 93 -2.12 -2.79 5.57
CA LEU A 93 -2.05 -4.21 5.31
C LEU A 93 -3.04 -4.56 4.19
N VAL A 94 -2.53 -5.20 3.14
CA VAL A 94 -3.34 -5.77 2.06
C VAL A 94 -3.19 -7.28 2.10
N ARG A 95 -4.29 -7.98 2.18
CA ARG A 95 -4.33 -9.42 2.34
C ARG A 95 -5.37 -10.06 1.43
N ASP A 96 -4.98 -11.13 0.75
CA ASP A 96 -5.89 -12.01 0.05
C ASP A 96 -6.16 -13.24 0.92
N SER A 97 -7.39 -13.37 1.42
CA SER A 97 -7.77 -14.47 2.30
C SER A 97 -7.80 -15.83 1.61
N ARG A 98 -7.73 -15.88 0.28
CA ARG A 98 -7.71 -17.11 -0.51
C ARG A 98 -6.30 -17.55 -0.95
N GLY A 99 -5.28 -16.97 -0.37
CA GLY A 99 -3.90 -17.41 -0.53
C GLY A 99 -3.13 -16.78 -1.67
N GLY A 100 -3.45 -15.53 -2.00
CA GLY A 100 -2.62 -14.70 -2.89
C GLY A 100 -1.46 -14.03 -2.15
N ILE A 101 -0.74 -13.21 -2.88
CA ILE A 101 0.35 -12.41 -2.33
C ILE A 101 -0.24 -11.37 -1.36
N MET A 102 0.42 -11.23 -0.23
CA MET A 102 0.13 -10.24 0.78
C MET A 102 1.11 -9.08 0.66
N ALA A 103 0.64 -7.87 0.88
CA ALA A 103 1.50 -6.69 0.92
C ALA A 103 1.38 -5.99 2.28
N VAL A 104 2.52 -5.57 2.80
CA VAL A 104 2.62 -4.75 4.01
C VAL A 104 3.28 -3.43 3.62
N LEU A 105 2.59 -2.33 3.88
CA LEU A 105 3.09 -0.99 3.64
C LEU A 105 3.36 -0.35 5.00
N ALA A 106 4.62 -0.38 5.41
CA ALA A 106 5.03 0.20 6.68
C ALA A 106 5.11 1.72 6.58
N ASN A 107 4.61 2.39 7.61
CA ASN A 107 4.57 3.85 7.70
C ASN A 107 3.84 4.48 6.49
N ALA A 108 2.66 3.99 6.19
CA ALA A 108 1.84 4.49 5.10
C ALA A 108 1.14 5.80 5.48
N TYR A 109 1.01 6.67 4.51
CA TYR A 109 0.36 7.98 4.62
C TYR A 109 -0.43 8.27 3.34
N ILE A 110 -1.41 9.18 3.43
CA ILE A 110 -2.12 9.64 2.24
C ILE A 110 -1.22 10.61 1.48
N LYS A 111 -0.86 10.22 0.26
CA LYS A 111 -0.02 11.02 -0.62
C LYS A 111 -0.84 11.99 -1.47
N GLU A 112 -1.93 11.50 -2.06
CA GLU A 112 -2.83 12.31 -2.88
C GLU A 112 -4.28 12.00 -2.57
N ALA A 113 -5.08 13.05 -2.42
CA ALA A 113 -6.53 12.95 -2.30
C ALA A 113 -7.17 12.69 -3.66
N PRO A 114 -8.35 12.07 -3.71
CA PRO A 114 -9.06 11.86 -4.95
C PRO A 114 -9.57 13.18 -5.53
N GLU A 115 -9.61 13.25 -6.86
CA GLU A 115 -10.31 14.31 -7.56
C GLU A 115 -11.82 14.16 -7.34
N LEU A 116 -12.49 15.26 -6.99
CA LEU A 116 -13.93 15.26 -6.78
C LEU A 116 -14.65 15.61 -8.09
N VAL A 117 -15.24 14.60 -8.70
CA VAL A 117 -15.99 14.74 -9.95
C VAL A 117 -17.46 14.39 -9.69
N TYR A 118 -18.35 15.28 -10.06
CA TYR A 118 -19.80 15.11 -9.93
C TYR A 118 -20.46 15.17 -11.30
N GLY A 119 -21.38 14.26 -11.55
CA GLY A 119 -22.14 14.17 -12.79
C GLY A 119 -23.49 13.50 -12.53
N ALA A 120 -24.20 13.15 -13.60
CA ALA A 120 -25.48 12.47 -13.50
C ALA A 120 -25.34 11.08 -12.88
N ASP A 121 -24.25 10.40 -13.17
CA ASP A 121 -23.93 9.08 -12.62
C ASP A 121 -22.87 9.17 -11.52
N GLN A 122 -22.77 8.09 -10.75
CA GLN A 122 -21.79 7.95 -9.69
C GLN A 122 -20.38 7.84 -10.28
N ASN A 123 -19.46 8.66 -9.79
CA ASN A 123 -18.05 8.62 -10.13
C ASN A 123 -17.22 7.87 -9.07
N MET A 124 -16.03 7.48 -9.45
CA MET A 124 -15.10 6.79 -8.56
C MET A 124 -14.21 7.78 -7.80
N ARG A 125 -13.65 7.33 -6.69
CA ARG A 125 -12.67 8.08 -5.89
C ARG A 125 -11.38 7.26 -5.82
N THR A 126 -10.31 7.80 -6.37
CA THR A 126 -9.00 7.15 -6.33
C THR A 126 -8.12 7.81 -5.28
N TRP A 127 -7.76 7.06 -4.26
CA TRP A 127 -6.87 7.46 -3.20
C TRP A 127 -5.46 6.94 -3.46
N MET A 128 -4.46 7.78 -3.32
CA MET A 128 -3.07 7.36 -3.43
C MET A 128 -2.38 7.45 -2.07
N PHE A 129 -1.78 6.35 -1.67
CA PHE A 129 -0.97 6.24 -0.46
C PHE A 129 0.48 6.06 -0.85
N GLY A 130 1.36 6.62 -0.04
CA GLY A 130 2.78 6.32 -0.08
C GLY A 130 3.17 5.56 1.17
N CYS A 131 4.29 4.86 1.13
CA CYS A 131 4.85 4.22 2.31
C CYS A 131 6.38 4.28 2.28
N GLU A 132 6.97 4.16 3.45
CA GLU A 132 8.42 4.13 3.58
C GLU A 132 8.99 2.77 3.15
N TYR A 133 8.31 1.68 3.52
CA TYR A 133 8.71 0.32 3.19
C TYR A 133 7.54 -0.48 2.65
N LEU A 134 7.70 -1.02 1.45
CA LEU A 134 6.74 -1.94 0.85
C LEU A 134 7.35 -3.34 0.81
N ILE A 135 6.64 -4.32 1.37
CA ILE A 135 7.03 -5.72 1.31
C ILE A 135 5.87 -6.54 0.77
N MET A 136 6.15 -7.31 -0.25
CA MET A 136 5.22 -8.27 -0.84
C MET A 136 5.70 -9.68 -0.48
N SER A 137 4.79 -10.51 -0.01
CA SER A 137 5.09 -11.89 0.35
C SER A 137 3.85 -12.77 0.21
N ASP A 138 4.07 -14.03 -0.04
CA ASP A 138 3.05 -15.07 0.02
C ASP A 138 2.79 -15.58 1.44
N ASN A 139 3.63 -15.16 2.39
CA ASN A 139 3.56 -15.57 3.79
C ASN A 139 3.75 -14.36 4.70
N PRO A 140 2.79 -14.07 5.62
CA PRO A 140 2.89 -12.94 6.53
C PRO A 140 4.16 -12.95 7.40
N THR A 141 4.59 -14.12 7.84
CA THR A 141 5.81 -14.27 8.66
C THR A 141 7.06 -13.87 7.87
N SER A 142 7.16 -14.27 6.60
CA SER A 142 8.28 -13.90 5.72
C SER A 142 8.30 -12.41 5.41
N ALA A 143 7.13 -11.78 5.22
CA ALA A 143 7.01 -10.35 5.00
C ALA A 143 7.56 -9.56 6.19
N LEU A 144 7.21 -9.98 7.40
CA LEU A 144 7.62 -9.32 8.64
C LEU A 144 9.09 -9.55 8.97
N SER A 145 9.63 -10.74 8.71
CA SER A 145 11.06 -11.01 8.88
C SER A 145 11.90 -10.24 7.87
N GLY A 146 11.42 -10.08 6.64
CA GLY A 146 12.07 -9.24 5.65
C GLY A 146 12.15 -7.78 6.07
N LEU A 147 11.13 -7.26 6.74
CA LEU A 147 11.14 -5.93 7.36
C LEU A 147 12.20 -5.81 8.45
N ALA A 148 12.28 -6.80 9.33
CA ALA A 148 13.24 -6.81 10.44
C ALA A 148 14.70 -6.81 9.96
N ASP A 149 15.00 -7.48 8.85
CA ASP A 149 16.33 -7.52 8.25
C ASP A 149 16.75 -6.17 7.65
N TYR A 150 15.79 -5.34 7.25
CA TYR A 150 16.08 -4.05 6.62
C TYR A 150 16.16 -2.88 7.58
N VAL A 151 15.47 -2.96 8.70
CA VAL A 151 15.36 -1.84 9.65
C VAL A 151 15.47 -2.38 11.08
N GLY A 152 16.63 -2.22 11.69
CA GLY A 152 16.94 -2.74 13.04
C GLY A 152 16.00 -2.28 14.17
N ASP A 153 15.13 -1.30 13.92
CA ASP A 153 14.22 -0.72 14.93
C ASP A 153 12.73 -1.01 14.66
N ILE A 154 12.40 -1.98 13.81
CA ILE A 154 11.01 -2.29 13.42
C ILE A 154 10.28 -3.22 14.42
N ALA A 155 10.86 -3.56 15.54
CA ALA A 155 10.18 -4.38 16.54
C ALA A 155 8.80 -3.81 16.96
N GLU A 156 8.68 -2.49 17.05
CA GLU A 156 7.40 -1.82 17.35
C GLU A 156 6.39 -1.97 16.23
N VAL A 157 6.80 -1.83 14.97
CA VAL A 157 5.94 -1.99 13.80
C VAL A 157 5.41 -3.42 13.70
N ILE A 158 6.25 -4.42 13.94
CA ILE A 158 5.87 -5.83 13.96
C ILE A 158 4.86 -6.11 15.08
N THR A 159 5.04 -5.50 16.24
CA THR A 159 4.13 -5.66 17.38
C THR A 159 2.74 -5.09 17.09
N ASP A 160 2.66 -3.97 16.38
CA ASP A 160 1.39 -3.33 16.02
C ASP A 160 0.61 -4.11 14.94
N LEU A 161 1.26 -4.99 14.17
CA LEU A 161 0.63 -5.80 13.12
C LEU A 161 0.00 -7.10 13.64
N PHE A 162 0.27 -7.48 14.85
CA PHE A 162 -0.27 -8.68 15.53
C PHE A 162 -1.11 -8.30 16.77
#